data_9cf1ce3347d2486d900cd698053d09f0
#
_entry.id   9cf1ce3347d2486d900cd698053d09f0
#
_cell.length_a   1.000
_cell.length_b   1.000
_cell.length_c   1.000
_cell.angle_alpha   90.00
_cell.angle_beta   90.00
_cell.angle_gamma   90.00
#
_symmetry.space_group_name_H-M   'P 1'
#
loop_
_entity.id
_entity.type
_entity.pdbx_description
1 polymer ?
#
loop_
_entity_poly.entity_id
_entity_poly.type
_entity_poly.pdbx_seq_one_letter_code
_entity_poly.pdbx_strand_id
1 'polypeptide(L)' 'MTYSAWGVDGCADTFIEGTVLPDGMRKDDPGAYLIATFEADSWEEAMRQYHEWQGWEPYKPLT' A
#
# COMPACT_ATOMS: atom_id res chain seq x y z
N MET A 1 7.03 5.74 10.20
CA MET A 1 6.71 4.33 9.91
C MET A 1 6.70 4.13 8.41
N THR A 2 7.19 3.00 7.96
CA THR A 2 7.26 2.69 6.53
C THR A 2 6.03 1.87 6.12
N TYR A 3 5.43 2.25 5.00
CA TYR A 3 4.30 1.53 4.40
C TYR A 3 4.69 1.12 2.99
N SER A 4 4.08 0.08 2.47
CA SER A 4 4.43 -0.43 1.15
C SER A 4 3.20 -0.79 0.33
N ALA A 5 3.32 -0.55 -0.98
CA ALA A 5 2.29 -0.91 -1.96
C ALA A 5 2.80 -2.10 -2.76
N TRP A 6 1.94 -3.10 -2.92
CA TRP A 6 2.27 -4.36 -3.59
C TRP A 6 1.21 -4.67 -4.65
N GLY A 7 1.60 -5.41 -5.64
CA GLY A 7 0.68 -5.83 -6.69
C GLY A 7 1.37 -6.61 -7.76
N VAL A 8 0.63 -6.87 -8.85
CA VAL A 8 1.13 -7.58 -10.02
C VAL A 8 1.01 -6.66 -11.24
N ASP A 9 1.86 -6.89 -12.24
CA ASP A 9 1.83 -6.16 -13.51
C ASP A 9 1.92 -4.63 -13.36
N GLY A 10 2.60 -4.16 -12.30
CA GLY A 10 2.76 -2.74 -12.06
C GLY A 10 1.55 -2.05 -11.44
N CYS A 11 0.49 -2.78 -11.16
CA CYS A 11 -0.72 -2.23 -10.55
C CYS A 11 -0.77 -2.59 -9.08
N ALA A 12 -0.69 -1.58 -8.21
CA ALA A 12 -0.74 -1.79 -6.77
C ALA A 12 -2.19 -2.03 -6.34
N ASP A 13 -2.45 -3.17 -5.71
CA ASP A 13 -3.77 -3.52 -5.19
C ASP A 13 -3.74 -3.87 -3.71
N THR A 14 -2.57 -3.86 -3.10
CA THR A 14 -2.39 -4.16 -1.68
C THR A 14 -1.51 -3.08 -1.05
N PHE A 15 -1.93 -2.57 0.10
CA PHE A 15 -1.18 -1.56 0.84
C PHE A 15 -1.08 -1.97 2.29
N ILE A 16 0.14 -2.08 2.81
CA ILE A 16 0.39 -2.59 4.15
C ILE A 16 1.39 -1.72 4.91
N GLU A 17 1.40 -1.86 6.22
CA GLU A 17 2.44 -1.30 7.06
C GLU A 17 3.66 -2.22 7.00
N GLY A 18 4.84 -1.64 6.88
CA GLY A 18 6.07 -2.40 6.74
C GLY A 18 6.40 -2.71 5.29
N THR A 19 7.44 -3.51 5.07
CA THR A 19 7.95 -3.83 3.74
C THR A 19 7.94 -5.32 3.43
N VAL A 20 7.34 -6.13 4.30
CA VAL A 20 7.24 -7.57 4.12
C VAL A 20 5.78 -7.98 4.05
N LEU A 21 5.40 -8.61 2.96
CA LEU A 21 4.04 -9.07 2.76
C LEU A 21 3.76 -10.26 3.69
N PRO A 22 2.65 -10.24 4.46
CA PRO A 22 2.29 -11.37 5.32
C PRO A 22 2.10 -12.66 4.53
N ASP A 23 2.44 -13.80 5.14
CA ASP A 23 2.37 -15.11 4.49
C ASP A 23 0.99 -15.43 3.92
N GLY A 24 -0.07 -15.04 4.62
CA GLY A 24 -1.43 -15.27 4.13
C GLY A 24 -1.71 -14.56 2.81
N MET A 25 -1.22 -13.34 2.69
CA MET A 25 -1.37 -12.56 1.46
C MET A 25 -0.51 -13.11 0.33
N ARG A 26 0.65 -13.65 0.65
CA ARG A 26 1.53 -14.28 -0.34
C ARG A 26 0.89 -15.52 -0.97
N LYS A 27 0.13 -16.27 -0.17
CA LYS A 27 -0.57 -17.45 -0.67
C LYS A 27 -1.68 -17.08 -1.63
N ASP A 28 -2.38 -15.98 -1.34
CA ASP A 28 -3.49 -15.52 -2.17
C ASP A 28 -2.99 -14.87 -3.46
N ASP A 29 -1.81 -14.28 -3.42
CA ASP A 29 -1.26 -13.58 -4.58
C ASP A 29 0.26 -13.81 -4.68
N PRO A 30 0.66 -15.02 -5.09
CA PRO A 30 2.09 -15.37 -5.13
C PRO A 30 2.91 -14.56 -6.11
N GLY A 31 2.28 -13.89 -7.06
CA GLY A 31 2.96 -13.05 -8.04
C GLY A 31 3.17 -11.61 -7.57
N ALA A 32 2.67 -11.24 -6.39
CA ALA A 32 2.76 -9.88 -5.91
C ALA A 32 4.21 -9.49 -5.58
N TYR A 33 4.59 -8.27 -5.92
CA TYR A 33 5.91 -7.75 -5.61
C TYR A 33 5.81 -6.30 -5.12
N LEU A 34 6.87 -5.84 -4.47
CA LEU A 34 6.92 -4.48 -3.95
C LEU A 34 7.00 -3.48 -5.09
N ILE A 35 6.06 -2.55 -5.13
CA ILE A 35 6.01 -1.52 -6.16
C ILE A 35 6.54 -0.18 -5.65
N ALA A 36 6.13 0.24 -4.45
CA ALA A 36 6.53 1.51 -3.89
C ALA A 36 6.51 1.48 -2.36
N THR A 37 7.27 2.38 -1.74
CA THR A 37 7.27 2.56 -0.29
C THR A 37 6.94 4.00 0.06
N PHE A 38 6.35 4.19 1.24
CA PHE A 38 5.93 5.50 1.72
C PHE A 38 6.31 5.65 3.19
N GLU A 39 6.78 6.83 3.56
CA GLU A 39 7.03 7.17 4.96
C GLU A 39 5.89 8.05 5.48
N ALA A 40 5.31 7.66 6.59
CA ALA A 40 4.21 8.41 7.18
C ALA A 40 4.17 8.18 8.69
N ASP A 41 3.58 9.13 9.41
CA ASP A 41 3.46 9.05 10.85
C ASP A 41 2.24 8.24 11.30
N SER A 42 1.28 8.03 10.40
CA SER A 42 0.05 7.32 10.71
C SER A 42 -0.48 6.64 9.46
N TRP A 43 -1.42 5.69 9.67
CA TRP A 43 -2.11 5.03 8.57
C TRP A 43 -2.86 6.03 7.67
N GLU A 44 -3.51 7.02 8.29
CA GLU A 44 -4.27 8.02 7.52
C GLU A 44 -3.35 8.83 6.59
N GLU A 45 -2.20 9.23 7.11
CA GLU A 45 -1.21 9.94 6.31
C GLU A 45 -0.68 9.06 5.18
N ALA A 46 -0.41 7.79 5.48
CA ALA A 46 0.04 6.84 4.48
C ALA A 46 -1.00 6.64 3.38
N MET A 47 -2.27 6.51 3.76
CA MET A 47 -3.36 6.35 2.80
C MET A 47 -3.52 7.59 1.92
N ARG A 48 -3.31 8.77 2.49
CA ARG A 48 -3.35 10.01 1.72
C ARG A 48 -2.28 10.02 0.64
N GLN A 49 -1.06 9.64 1.00
CA GLN A 49 0.05 9.55 0.05
C GLN A 49 -0.22 8.48 -1.02
N TYR A 50 -0.75 7.34 -0.60
CA TYR A 50 -1.05 6.24 -1.49
C TYR A 50 -2.10 6.64 -2.54
N HIS A 51 -3.18 7.29 -2.11
CA HIS A 51 -4.21 7.77 -3.03
C HIS A 51 -3.66 8.78 -4.02
N GLU A 52 -2.84 9.71 -3.54
CA GLU A 52 -2.21 10.71 -4.39
C GLU A 52 -1.30 10.05 -5.43
N TRP A 53 -0.52 9.07 -5.00
CA TRP A 53 0.38 8.33 -5.87
C TRP A 53 -0.38 7.54 -6.94
N GLN A 54 -1.55 6.99 -6.57
CA GLN A 54 -2.40 6.26 -7.51
C GLN A 54 -3.14 7.18 -8.48
N GLY A 55 -3.20 8.47 -8.19
CA GLY A 55 -4.00 9.41 -8.98
C GLY A 55 -5.48 9.37 -8.63
N TRP A 56 -5.83 8.83 -7.48
CA TRP A 56 -7.22 8.77 -6.99
C TRP A 56 -7.57 10.07 -6.26
N GLU A 57 -8.86 10.21 -5.94
CA GLU A 57 -9.29 11.31 -5.09
C GLU A 57 -8.62 11.22 -3.72
N PRO A 58 -8.38 12.38 -3.06
CA PRO A 58 -7.74 12.37 -1.75
C PRO A 58 -8.47 11.47 -0.75
N TYR A 59 -7.70 10.73 0.03
CA TYR A 59 -8.24 9.86 1.05
C TYR A 59 -8.98 10.67 2.12
N LYS A 60 -10.20 10.27 2.43
CA LYS A 60 -11.00 10.89 3.47
C LYS A 60 -11.31 9.85 4.53
N PRO A 61 -10.77 10.01 5.75
CA PRO A 61 -11.11 9.07 6.82
C PRO A 61 -12.59 9.17 7.16
N LEU A 62 -13.16 8.04 7.57
CA LEU A 62 -14.55 7.98 8.00
C LEU A 62 -14.66 8.55 9.42
N THR A 63 -15.06 9.79 9.54
CA THR A 63 -15.30 10.43 10.84
C THR A 63 -16.70 11.00 10.88
#